data_01cb15c6bdb0f270a3134dcb00dc7887
#
_entry.id   01cb15c6bdb0f270a3134dcb00dc7887
#
_cell.length_a   1.000
_cell.length_b   1.000
_cell.length_c   1.000
_cell.angle_alpha   90.00
_cell.angle_beta   90.00
_cell.angle_gamma   90.00
#
_symmetry.space_group_name_H-M   'P 1'
#
loop_
_entity.id
_entity.type
_entity.pdbx_description
1 polymer ?
#
loop_
_entity_poly.entity_id
_entity_poly.type
_entity_poly.pdbx_seq_one_letter_code
_entity_poly.pdbx_strand_id
1 'polypeptide(L)'
;FGVLSHAHWDHGNGMGTFFARTPTAPFYLRQGCGETCYDKTPEGWRYEGLQRGLLTTFAPRIRYVTGDFSPLPGVTLLPHKTPGLAQRGLAANMYRKVGDQWLPDDFSHEQSLVFSTPKGLVIFNSCCHGGADNIVREVADTFPGQPISAIVGGFHLYDTPAQEVRAFAHRLGET
;
A
#
# COMPACT_ATOMS: atom_id res chain seq x y z
N PHE A 1 16.75 -2.47 -5.35
CA PHE A 1 15.98 -2.01 -4.19
C PHE A 1 14.76 -2.88 -3.95
N GLY A 2 14.22 -2.85 -2.72
CA GLY A 2 12.92 -3.40 -2.40
C GLY A 2 11.91 -2.28 -2.07
N VAL A 3 10.62 -2.60 -2.17
CA VAL A 3 9.53 -1.68 -1.83
C VAL A 3 8.48 -2.47 -1.04
N LEU A 4 8.05 -1.94 0.08
CA LEU A 4 6.89 -2.45 0.79
C LEU A 4 5.65 -1.71 0.28
N SER A 5 4.64 -2.46 -0.15
CA SER A 5 3.36 -1.89 -0.54
C SER A 5 2.62 -1.31 0.68
N HIS A 6 2.55 -2.06 1.77
CA HIS A 6 1.90 -1.66 3.02
C HIS A 6 2.34 -2.54 4.20
N ALA A 7 2.00 -2.14 5.43
CA ALA A 7 2.58 -2.71 6.65
C ALA A 7 1.81 -3.91 7.23
N HIS A 8 1.10 -4.71 6.42
CA HIS A 8 0.49 -5.95 6.87
C HIS A 8 1.46 -7.13 6.77
N TRP A 9 1.29 -8.11 7.67
CA TRP A 9 2.23 -9.22 7.88
C TRP A 9 2.44 -10.08 6.62
N ASP A 10 1.37 -10.36 5.88
CA ASP A 10 1.38 -11.21 4.69
C ASP A 10 2.11 -10.58 3.50
N HIS A 11 2.35 -9.27 3.54
CA HIS A 11 3.12 -8.53 2.53
C HIS A 11 4.53 -8.12 3.02
N GLY A 12 4.76 -8.09 4.32
CA GLY A 12 6.04 -7.66 4.90
C GLY A 12 6.97 -8.79 5.35
N ASN A 13 6.45 -9.99 5.60
CA ASN A 13 7.25 -11.09 6.19
C ASN A 13 8.36 -11.61 5.26
N GLY A 14 8.31 -11.31 3.95
CA GLY A 14 9.38 -11.59 3.01
C GLY A 14 10.62 -10.67 3.13
N MET A 15 10.52 -9.55 3.86
CA MET A 15 11.61 -8.58 4.00
C MET A 15 12.90 -9.20 4.55
N GLY A 16 12.80 -10.09 5.54
CA GLY A 16 13.97 -10.79 6.09
C GLY A 16 14.74 -11.57 5.02
N THR A 17 14.03 -12.29 4.16
CA THR A 17 14.63 -13.02 3.03
C THR A 17 15.26 -12.07 2.01
N PHE A 18 14.59 -10.96 1.70
CA PHE A 18 15.15 -9.93 0.81
C PHE A 18 16.48 -9.40 1.37
N PHE A 19 16.53 -9.03 2.64
CA PHE A 19 17.76 -8.51 3.26
C PHE A 19 18.89 -9.53 3.32
N ALA A 20 18.56 -10.80 3.53
CA ALA A 20 19.55 -11.88 3.51
C ALA A 20 20.15 -12.12 2.11
N ARG A 21 19.35 -11.94 1.05
CA ARG A 21 19.76 -12.21 -0.33
C ARG A 21 20.36 -10.99 -1.04
N THR A 22 20.11 -9.79 -0.55
CA THR A 22 20.55 -8.52 -1.17
C THR A 22 21.29 -7.67 -0.13
N PRO A 23 22.56 -7.93 0.19
CA PRO A 23 23.23 -7.35 1.36
C PRO A 23 23.35 -5.83 1.37
N THR A 24 23.26 -5.17 0.22
CA THR A 24 23.45 -3.70 0.09
C THR A 24 22.22 -2.95 -0.41
N ALA A 25 21.20 -3.64 -0.96
CA ALA A 25 20.05 -2.97 -1.57
C ALA A 25 19.19 -2.27 -0.50
N PRO A 26 18.80 -0.99 -0.71
CA PRO A 26 17.85 -0.31 0.18
C PRO A 26 16.45 -0.88 0.03
N PHE A 27 15.64 -0.67 1.08
CA PHE A 27 14.24 -1.06 1.09
C PHE A 27 13.37 0.16 1.45
N TYR A 28 12.44 0.52 0.56
CA TYR A 28 11.62 1.72 0.70
C TYR A 28 10.27 1.42 1.35
N LEU A 29 9.93 2.17 2.40
CA LEU A 29 8.67 2.13 3.13
C LEU A 29 8.07 3.52 3.20
N ARG A 30 6.75 3.61 3.32
CA ARG A 30 6.09 4.87 3.71
C ARG A 30 6.47 5.30 5.11
N GLN A 31 6.50 6.62 5.34
CA GLN A 31 6.71 7.20 6.68
C GLN A 31 5.70 6.70 7.72
N GLY A 32 4.47 6.34 7.28
CA GLY A 32 3.44 5.76 8.15
C GLY A 32 3.63 4.29 8.50
N CYS A 33 4.59 3.59 7.90
CA CYS A 33 4.85 2.18 8.20
C CYS A 33 5.41 2.00 9.60
N GLY A 34 4.83 1.04 10.32
CA GLY A 34 5.23 0.65 11.65
C GLY A 34 4.70 -0.74 11.99
N GLU A 35 5.03 -1.21 13.19
CA GLU A 35 4.53 -2.47 13.74
C GLU A 35 3.23 -2.20 14.51
N THR A 36 2.25 -1.57 13.87
CA THR A 36 1.10 -0.95 14.54
C THR A 36 -0.26 -1.44 14.03
N CYS A 37 -0.32 -2.26 12.98
CA CYS A 37 -1.57 -2.69 12.35
C CYS A 37 -2.25 -3.82 13.12
N TYR A 38 -3.57 -3.71 13.27
CA TYR A 38 -4.41 -4.69 13.98
C TYR A 38 -5.80 -4.76 13.34
N ASP A 39 -6.41 -5.93 13.46
CA ASP A 39 -7.83 -6.12 13.23
C ASP A 39 -8.59 -6.14 14.55
N LYS A 40 -9.81 -5.62 14.55
CA LYS A 40 -10.77 -5.82 15.62
C LYS A 40 -11.67 -7.00 15.29
N THR A 41 -11.53 -8.09 16.04
CA THR A 41 -12.33 -9.31 15.91
C THR A 41 -13.31 -9.43 17.09
N PRO A 42 -14.31 -10.34 17.03
CA PRO A 42 -15.17 -10.62 18.19
C PRO A 42 -14.41 -11.06 19.45
N GLU A 43 -13.24 -11.72 19.27
CA GLU A 43 -12.40 -12.23 20.37
C GLU A 43 -11.44 -11.16 20.91
N GLY A 44 -11.34 -10.00 20.25
CA GLY A 44 -10.47 -8.90 20.66
C GLY A 44 -9.59 -8.35 19.53
N TRP A 45 -8.41 -7.86 19.89
CA TRP A 45 -7.45 -7.29 18.95
C TRP A 45 -6.49 -8.35 18.43
N ARG A 46 -6.46 -8.52 17.11
CA ARG A 46 -5.51 -9.40 16.40
C ARG A 46 -4.43 -8.56 15.74
N TYR A 47 -3.17 -8.89 16.01
CA TYR A 47 -2.03 -8.20 15.37
C TYR A 47 -1.90 -8.64 13.91
N GLU A 48 -1.90 -7.67 13.00
CA GLU A 48 -1.81 -7.86 11.55
C GLU A 48 -0.60 -7.12 10.94
N GLY A 49 0.27 -6.58 11.79
CA GLY A 49 1.43 -5.80 11.35
C GLY A 49 2.64 -6.64 10.95
N LEU A 50 3.70 -5.95 10.58
CA LEU A 50 5.00 -6.53 10.27
C LEU A 50 5.54 -7.34 11.46
N GLN A 51 6.38 -8.33 11.19
CA GLN A 51 7.07 -9.08 12.25
C GLN A 51 7.76 -8.11 13.21
N ARG A 52 7.47 -8.25 14.51
CA ARG A 52 8.00 -7.34 15.54
C ARG A 52 9.52 -7.36 15.58
N GLY A 53 10.10 -6.17 15.66
CA GLY A 53 11.55 -5.96 15.65
C GLY A 53 12.21 -6.01 14.27
N LEU A 54 11.45 -6.31 13.19
CA LEU A 54 11.99 -6.35 11.85
C LEU A 54 12.53 -4.99 11.40
N LEU A 55 11.76 -3.93 11.65
CA LEU A 55 12.14 -2.57 11.27
C LEU A 55 13.39 -2.09 12.03
N THR A 56 13.52 -2.46 13.29
CA THR A 56 14.71 -2.14 14.09
C THR A 56 15.94 -2.92 13.63
N THR A 57 15.78 -4.23 13.37
CA THR A 57 16.88 -5.10 12.93
C THR A 57 17.50 -4.62 11.62
N PHE A 58 16.68 -4.16 10.68
CA PHE A 58 17.15 -3.74 9.36
C PHE A 58 17.14 -2.22 9.15
N ALA A 59 17.02 -1.43 10.22
CA ALA A 59 16.97 0.03 10.17
C ALA A 59 18.03 0.69 9.26
N PRO A 60 19.31 0.27 9.23
CA PRO A 60 20.32 0.88 8.36
C PRO A 60 20.02 0.78 6.86
N ARG A 61 19.18 -0.17 6.47
CA ARG A 61 18.83 -0.44 5.07
C ARG A 61 17.44 0.02 4.68
N ILE A 62 16.63 0.39 5.66
CA ILE A 62 15.29 0.94 5.45
C ILE A 62 15.38 2.41 5.10
N ARG A 63 14.59 2.83 4.12
CA ARG A 63 14.43 4.22 3.70
C ARG A 63 12.95 4.59 3.78
N TYR A 64 12.60 5.40 4.75
CA TYR A 64 11.27 5.97 4.83
C TYR A 64 11.12 7.10 3.83
N VAL A 65 10.02 7.08 3.07
CA VAL A 65 9.71 8.08 2.06
C VAL A 65 8.42 8.82 2.37
N THR A 66 8.41 10.10 2.02
CA THR A 66 7.26 11.01 2.14
C THR A 66 6.90 11.55 0.77
N GLY A 67 5.63 11.95 0.57
CA GLY A 67 5.17 12.49 -0.71
C GLY A 67 5.46 11.55 -1.89
N ASP A 68 5.48 12.09 -3.08
CA ASP A 68 5.88 11.37 -4.29
C ASP A 68 7.41 11.21 -4.29
N PHE A 69 7.89 10.01 -4.52
CA PHE A 69 9.31 9.70 -4.45
C PHE A 69 9.76 8.83 -5.62
N SER A 70 10.80 9.23 -6.33
CA SER A 70 11.35 8.47 -7.46
C SER A 70 12.74 7.89 -7.10
N PRO A 71 12.82 6.58 -6.82
CA PRO A 71 14.09 5.92 -6.55
C PRO A 71 14.98 5.81 -7.79
N LEU A 72 14.38 5.77 -8.98
CA LEU A 72 15.04 5.69 -10.29
C LEU A 72 14.21 6.45 -11.34
N PRO A 73 14.83 6.92 -12.46
CA PRO A 73 14.07 7.45 -13.58
C PRO A 73 12.99 6.47 -14.06
N GLY A 74 11.77 6.98 -14.27
CA GLY A 74 10.63 6.17 -14.72
C GLY A 74 10.00 5.28 -13.64
N VAL A 75 10.42 5.40 -12.38
CA VAL A 75 9.84 4.65 -11.25
C VAL A 75 9.44 5.63 -10.16
N THR A 76 8.19 5.57 -9.72
CA THR A 76 7.67 6.47 -8.68
C THR A 76 6.90 5.70 -7.62
N LEU A 77 7.15 6.02 -6.36
CA LEU A 77 6.39 5.57 -5.20
C LEU A 77 5.39 6.68 -4.84
N LEU A 78 4.10 6.37 -4.88
CA LEU A 78 3.01 7.31 -4.61
C LEU A 78 2.28 6.95 -3.32
N PRO A 79 2.09 7.91 -2.39
CA PRO A 79 1.20 7.74 -1.25
C PRO A 79 -0.25 7.88 -1.67
N HIS A 80 -1.17 7.51 -0.80
CA HIS A 80 -2.53 7.99 -0.91
C HIS A 80 -2.61 9.51 -0.75
N LYS A 81 -3.45 10.12 -1.59
CA LYS A 81 -3.80 11.55 -1.58
C LYS A 81 -5.28 11.76 -1.31
N THR A 82 -6.08 10.71 -1.37
CA THR A 82 -7.52 10.70 -1.11
C THR A 82 -7.78 10.92 0.37
N PRO A 83 -8.60 11.92 0.77
CA PRO A 83 -8.94 12.15 2.16
C PRO A 83 -9.94 11.10 2.66
N GLY A 84 -10.00 10.94 4.00
CA GLY A 84 -11.04 10.15 4.67
C GLY A 84 -10.85 8.64 4.59
N LEU A 85 -9.69 8.13 4.22
CA LEU A 85 -9.42 6.68 4.14
C LEU A 85 -9.60 5.94 5.47
N ALA A 86 -9.50 6.63 6.61
CA ALA A 86 -9.85 6.06 7.93
C ALA A 86 -11.27 5.49 8.00
N GLN A 87 -12.22 5.99 7.19
CA GLN A 87 -13.55 5.40 7.09
C GLN A 87 -13.54 4.00 6.46
N ARG A 88 -12.60 3.75 5.53
CA ARG A 88 -12.42 2.40 4.95
C ARG A 88 -11.82 1.45 5.99
N GLY A 89 -10.82 1.90 6.74
CA GLY A 89 -10.25 1.12 7.85
C GLY A 89 -11.31 0.76 8.89
N LEU A 90 -12.13 1.74 9.29
CA LEU A 90 -13.24 1.51 10.22
C LEU A 90 -14.24 0.47 9.69
N ALA A 91 -14.64 0.58 8.42
CA ALA A 91 -15.57 -0.34 7.78
C ALA A 91 -14.99 -1.76 7.65
N ALA A 92 -13.68 -1.89 7.49
CA ALA A 92 -12.96 -3.16 7.41
C ALA A 92 -12.53 -3.72 8.79
N ASN A 93 -12.87 -3.05 9.90
CA ASN A 93 -12.36 -3.35 11.25
C ASN A 93 -10.83 -3.34 11.36
N MET A 94 -10.16 -2.55 10.53
CA MET A 94 -8.72 -2.36 10.53
C MET A 94 -8.34 -1.11 11.33
N TYR A 95 -7.33 -1.26 12.20
CA TYR A 95 -6.92 -0.22 13.13
C TYR A 95 -5.40 -0.14 13.25
N ARG A 96 -4.94 1.02 13.70
CA ARG A 96 -3.54 1.21 14.12
C ARG A 96 -3.50 1.54 15.60
N LYS A 97 -2.54 0.92 16.31
CA LYS A 97 -2.24 1.28 17.70
C LYS A 97 -1.13 2.35 17.71
N VAL A 98 -1.46 3.56 18.16
CA VAL A 98 -0.53 4.68 18.26
C VAL A 98 -0.45 5.10 19.74
N GLY A 99 0.64 4.77 20.40
CA GLY A 99 0.71 4.85 21.87
C GLY A 99 -0.36 3.97 22.51
N ASP A 100 -1.22 4.57 23.34
CA ASP A 100 -2.34 3.87 23.98
C ASP A 100 -3.67 4.00 23.21
N GLN A 101 -3.67 4.67 22.06
CA GLN A 101 -4.87 4.92 21.27
C GLN A 101 -5.06 3.89 20.16
N TRP A 102 -6.31 3.49 19.94
CA TRP A 102 -6.77 2.71 18.80
C TRP A 102 -7.43 3.65 17.80
N LEU A 103 -6.80 3.83 16.65
CA LEU A 103 -7.30 4.67 15.57
C LEU A 103 -7.69 3.80 14.38
N PRO A 104 -8.81 4.08 13.69
CA PRO A 104 -9.07 3.42 12.41
C PRO A 104 -7.86 3.56 11.48
N ASP A 105 -7.55 2.50 10.73
CA ASP A 105 -6.43 2.57 9.79
C ASP A 105 -6.75 3.54 8.65
N ASP A 106 -5.90 4.53 8.47
CA ASP A 106 -5.98 5.51 7.39
C ASP A 106 -5.13 5.14 6.17
N PHE A 107 -4.52 3.93 6.21
CA PHE A 107 -3.65 3.39 5.18
C PHE A 107 -2.50 4.34 4.77
N SER A 108 -2.08 5.23 5.66
CA SER A 108 -0.94 6.12 5.41
C SER A 108 0.39 5.35 5.25
N HIS A 109 0.40 4.08 5.60
CA HIS A 109 1.51 3.15 5.38
C HIS A 109 1.46 2.46 4.00
N GLU A 110 0.39 2.64 3.22
CA GLU A 110 0.25 2.05 1.88
C GLU A 110 0.83 2.98 0.82
N GLN A 111 1.42 2.39 -0.22
CA GLN A 111 1.94 3.10 -1.39
C GLN A 111 1.80 2.26 -2.65
N SER A 112 1.65 2.97 -3.76
CA SER A 112 1.69 2.40 -5.10
C SER A 112 3.08 2.57 -5.72
N LEU A 113 3.55 1.52 -6.40
CA LEU A 113 4.75 1.56 -7.24
C LEU A 113 4.32 1.74 -8.69
N VAL A 114 4.70 2.85 -9.31
CA VAL A 114 4.32 3.23 -10.66
C VAL A 114 5.52 3.19 -11.58
N PHE A 115 5.39 2.48 -12.69
CA PHE A 115 6.37 2.47 -13.78
C PHE A 115 5.87 3.28 -14.96
N SER A 116 6.68 4.23 -15.43
CA SER A 116 6.46 4.90 -16.70
C SER A 116 7.04 4.05 -17.83
N THR A 117 6.19 3.61 -18.76
CA THR A 117 6.59 2.79 -19.91
C THR A 117 6.23 3.48 -21.23
N PRO A 118 6.79 3.06 -22.36
CA PRO A 118 6.39 3.60 -23.68
C PRO A 118 4.90 3.40 -24.03
N LYS A 119 4.20 2.50 -23.32
CA LYS A 119 2.78 2.22 -23.53
C LYS A 119 1.86 2.89 -22.50
N GLY A 120 2.43 3.65 -21.56
CA GLY A 120 1.72 4.29 -20.46
C GLY A 120 2.19 3.80 -19.09
N LEU A 121 1.46 4.19 -18.06
CA LEU A 121 1.77 3.90 -16.67
C LEU A 121 1.33 2.48 -16.29
N VAL A 122 2.15 1.78 -15.52
CA VAL A 122 1.81 0.49 -14.90
C VAL A 122 1.91 0.66 -13.40
N ILE A 123 0.81 0.38 -12.70
CA ILE A 123 0.67 0.54 -11.26
C ILE A 123 0.75 -0.82 -10.59
N PHE A 124 1.58 -0.94 -9.54
CA PHE A 124 1.59 -2.09 -8.64
C PHE A 124 1.20 -1.65 -7.23
N ASN A 125 0.17 -2.30 -6.68
CA ASN A 125 -0.23 -2.15 -5.27
C ASN A 125 -0.77 -3.48 -4.78
N SER A 126 -0.20 -4.04 -3.70
CA SER A 126 -0.48 -5.42 -3.31
C SER A 126 -1.94 -5.68 -2.93
N CYS A 127 -2.58 -4.77 -2.17
CA CYS A 127 -3.95 -4.97 -1.66
C CYS A 127 -4.94 -3.89 -2.02
N CYS A 128 -4.48 -2.69 -2.39
CA CYS A 128 -5.34 -1.56 -2.71
C CYS A 128 -6.35 -1.22 -1.59
N HIS A 129 -5.91 -1.22 -0.32
CA HIS A 129 -6.78 -0.92 0.83
C HIS A 129 -7.42 0.48 0.74
N GLY A 130 -6.66 1.46 0.21
CA GLY A 130 -7.18 2.79 -0.08
C GLY A 130 -8.24 2.83 -1.18
N GLY A 131 -8.42 1.72 -1.91
CA GLY A 131 -9.33 1.58 -3.05
C GLY A 131 -8.62 1.73 -4.39
N ALA A 132 -8.76 0.73 -5.28
CA ALA A 132 -8.08 0.77 -6.57
C ALA A 132 -8.56 1.93 -7.45
N ASP A 133 -9.82 2.31 -7.35
CA ASP A 133 -10.39 3.50 -8.01
C ASP A 133 -9.75 4.80 -7.52
N ASN A 134 -9.49 4.92 -6.22
CA ASN A 134 -8.73 6.05 -5.67
C ASN A 134 -7.28 6.03 -6.17
N ILE A 135 -6.62 4.89 -6.13
CA ILE A 135 -5.23 4.73 -6.58
C ILE A 135 -5.07 5.12 -8.05
N VAL A 136 -5.96 4.64 -8.92
CA VAL A 136 -5.92 4.97 -10.36
C VAL A 136 -6.08 6.48 -10.56
N ARG A 137 -7.02 7.12 -9.86
CA ARG A 137 -7.22 8.58 -9.92
C ARG A 137 -6.01 9.35 -9.39
N GLU A 138 -5.46 8.95 -8.24
CA GLU A 138 -4.25 9.57 -7.66
C GLU A 138 -3.06 9.52 -8.62
N VAL A 139 -2.92 8.40 -9.34
CA VAL A 139 -1.88 8.26 -10.37
C VAL A 139 -2.18 9.15 -11.59
N ALA A 140 -3.42 9.15 -12.10
CA ALA A 140 -3.83 10.01 -13.21
C ALA A 140 -3.61 11.50 -12.90
N ASP A 141 -3.96 11.94 -11.69
CA ASP A 141 -3.76 13.33 -11.24
C ASP A 141 -2.26 13.68 -11.09
N THR A 142 -1.43 12.70 -10.76
CA THR A 142 0.02 12.91 -10.61
C THR A 142 0.74 12.97 -11.95
N PHE A 143 0.24 12.24 -12.96
CA PHE A 143 0.84 12.16 -14.29
C PHE A 143 -0.16 12.58 -15.38
N PRO A 144 -0.56 13.85 -15.43
CA PRO A 144 -1.60 14.30 -16.34
C PRO A 144 -1.22 14.04 -17.80
N GLY A 145 -2.16 13.51 -18.57
CA GLY A 145 -1.98 13.19 -19.98
C GLY A 145 -1.22 11.90 -20.29
N GLN A 146 -0.78 11.16 -19.28
CA GLN A 146 -0.18 9.83 -19.48
C GLN A 146 -1.27 8.76 -19.29
N PRO A 147 -1.52 7.87 -20.28
CA PRO A 147 -2.49 6.81 -20.12
C PRO A 147 -2.03 5.78 -19.08
N ILE A 148 -2.96 5.23 -18.30
CA ILE A 148 -2.71 4.11 -17.43
C ILE A 148 -2.96 2.83 -18.21
N SER A 149 -1.93 2.02 -18.40
CA SER A 149 -2.00 0.77 -19.17
C SER A 149 -2.42 -0.43 -18.34
N ALA A 150 -2.10 -0.44 -17.04
CA ALA A 150 -2.45 -1.53 -16.15
C ALA A 150 -2.37 -1.13 -14.69
N ILE A 151 -3.21 -1.78 -13.85
CA ILE A 151 -3.03 -1.88 -12.41
C ILE A 151 -2.94 -3.35 -12.04
N VAL A 152 -1.94 -3.70 -11.23
CA VAL A 152 -1.65 -5.08 -10.80
C VAL A 152 -1.65 -5.12 -9.28
N GLY A 153 -2.48 -6.02 -8.71
CA GLY A 153 -2.59 -6.20 -7.26
C GLY A 153 -3.84 -6.95 -6.84
N GLY A 154 -4.10 -6.98 -5.54
CA GLY A 154 -5.33 -7.45 -4.93
C GLY A 154 -6.30 -6.30 -4.74
N PHE A 155 -7.59 -6.59 -4.85
CA PHE A 155 -8.64 -5.56 -4.78
C PHE A 155 -9.65 -5.83 -3.66
N HIS A 156 -9.42 -6.82 -2.82
CA HIS A 156 -10.32 -7.22 -1.71
C HIS A 156 -11.77 -7.41 -2.15
N LEU A 157 -12.00 -8.07 -3.30
CA LEU A 157 -13.33 -8.26 -3.88
C LEU A 157 -13.89 -9.69 -3.71
N TYR A 158 -13.25 -10.53 -2.90
CA TYR A 158 -13.59 -11.97 -2.79
C TYR A 158 -15.02 -12.22 -2.26
N ASP A 159 -15.57 -11.33 -1.42
CA ASP A 159 -16.95 -11.41 -0.88
C ASP A 159 -17.91 -10.48 -1.62
N THR A 160 -17.44 -9.75 -2.64
CA THR A 160 -18.24 -8.73 -3.32
C THR A 160 -19.16 -9.38 -4.35
N PRO A 161 -20.45 -9.04 -4.38
CA PRO A 161 -21.37 -9.56 -5.40
C PRO A 161 -20.86 -9.31 -6.82
N ALA A 162 -21.01 -10.29 -7.70
CA ALA A 162 -20.48 -10.23 -9.07
C ALA A 162 -20.95 -9.01 -9.88
N GLN A 163 -22.15 -8.47 -9.59
CA GLN A 163 -22.64 -7.25 -10.23
C GLN A 163 -21.82 -6.01 -9.80
N GLU A 164 -21.47 -5.93 -8.53
CA GLU A 164 -20.65 -4.83 -7.99
C GLU A 164 -19.20 -4.92 -8.50
N VAL A 165 -18.64 -6.14 -8.60
CA VAL A 165 -17.33 -6.38 -9.21
C VAL A 165 -17.30 -5.90 -10.66
N ARG A 166 -18.34 -6.20 -11.45
CA ARG A 166 -18.44 -5.71 -12.83
C ARG A 166 -18.54 -4.19 -12.90
N ALA A 167 -19.36 -3.58 -12.04
CA ALA A 167 -19.49 -2.13 -11.97
C ALA A 167 -18.18 -1.45 -11.56
N PHE A 168 -17.44 -2.06 -10.64
CA PHE A 168 -16.09 -1.61 -10.24
C PHE A 168 -15.10 -1.70 -11.40
N ALA A 169 -15.04 -2.84 -12.11
CA ALA A 169 -14.15 -3.01 -13.26
C ALA A 169 -14.46 -2.01 -14.38
N HIS A 170 -15.75 -1.72 -14.62
CA HIS A 170 -16.17 -0.70 -15.59
C HIS A 170 -15.64 0.70 -15.21
N ARG A 171 -15.82 1.12 -13.95
CA ARG A 171 -15.30 2.41 -13.47
C ARG A 171 -13.77 2.53 -13.61
N LEU A 172 -13.03 1.44 -13.37
CA LEU A 172 -11.57 1.44 -13.56
C LEU A 172 -11.18 1.60 -15.04
N GLY A 173 -12.00 1.09 -15.95
CA GLY A 173 -11.73 1.21 -17.39
C GLY A 173 -12.08 2.56 -17.99
N GLU A 174 -12.79 3.43 -17.26
CA GLU A 174 -13.18 4.79 -17.68
C GLU A 174 -12.20 5.87 -17.22
N THR A 175 -11.21 5.54 -16.37
CA THR A 175 -10.19 6.44 -15.83
C THR A 175 -8.92 6.34 -16.65
#